data_7d604d6b44979eeb894688cb9b65c31c
#
_entry.id   7d604d6b44979eeb894688cb9b65c31c
#
_cell.length_a   1.000
_cell.length_b   1.000
_cell.length_c   1.000
_cell.angle_alpha   90.00
_cell.angle_beta   90.00
_cell.angle_gamma   90.00
#
_symmetry.space_group_name_H-M   'P 1'
#
loop_
_entity.id
_entity.type
_entity.pdbx_description
1 polymer ?
#
loop_
_entity_poly.entity_id
_entity_poly.type
_entity_poly.pdbx_seq_one_letter_code
_entity_poly.pdbx_strand_id
1 'polypeptide(L)'
;MTIRLHRGDLPDLARYQGAVAIDTETMGLQPARDRLCVVQLAPGDGSADVVQIPQGAADAPNLKALLTDANRLKIFHFARFDLAILLQTFGVKATPVYCTKIASRLTRTYTDKHGLKDILREVLGIEVSKQQQLSDWGAEKLTDAQIAYAASDVLHLHALKTRLDEMLAREGRERLAEACFRFLPARAELDLAGWAGEDIFAHS
;
A
#
# COMPACT_ATOMS: atom_id res chain seq x y z
N MET A 1 17.91 -7.75 -8.30
CA MET A 1 16.76 -7.52 -7.40
C MET A 1 16.90 -8.43 -6.19
N THR A 2 16.87 -7.91 -4.98
CA THR A 2 16.96 -8.72 -3.75
C THR A 2 15.62 -8.69 -3.03
N ILE A 3 15.03 -9.86 -2.82
CA ILE A 3 13.79 -10.03 -2.04
C ILE A 3 14.15 -10.80 -0.76
N ARG A 4 13.65 -10.33 0.39
CA ARG A 4 13.86 -10.95 1.69
C ARG A 4 12.53 -11.33 2.30
N LEU A 5 12.39 -12.58 2.72
CA LEU A 5 11.21 -13.07 3.43
C LEU A 5 11.46 -13.02 4.93
N HIS A 6 10.53 -12.44 5.68
CA HIS A 6 10.51 -12.38 7.13
C HIS A 6 9.21 -12.98 7.66
N ARG A 7 9.19 -13.36 8.93
CA ARG A 7 8.00 -13.89 9.60
C ARG A 7 7.68 -13.07 10.85
N GLY A 8 6.48 -12.55 10.94
CA GLY A 8 5.95 -11.79 12.06
C GLY A 8 6.30 -10.32 12.05
N ASP A 9 7.55 -9.96 11.82
CA ASP A 9 8.02 -8.56 11.81
C ASP A 9 9.26 -8.38 10.94
N LEU A 10 9.65 -7.12 10.69
CA LEU A 10 10.97 -6.77 10.14
C LEU A 10 12.06 -6.99 11.20
N PRO A 11 13.28 -7.40 10.80
CA PRO A 11 14.39 -7.58 11.76
C PRO A 11 14.85 -6.25 12.37
N ASP A 12 14.85 -5.18 11.59
CA ASP A 12 15.21 -3.81 11.97
C ASP A 12 14.70 -2.79 10.94
N LEU A 13 14.94 -1.50 11.19
CA LEU A 13 14.56 -0.40 10.31
C LEU A 13 15.74 0.33 9.64
N ALA A 14 16.95 -0.21 9.74
CA ALA A 14 18.17 0.46 9.27
C ALA A 14 18.15 0.79 7.77
N ARG A 15 17.44 -0.02 6.97
CA ARG A 15 17.31 0.16 5.52
C ARG A 15 16.27 1.20 5.10
N TYR A 16 15.37 1.58 6.00
CA TYR A 16 14.25 2.46 5.71
C TYR A 16 14.55 3.90 6.15
N GLN A 17 15.48 4.56 5.45
CA GLN A 17 15.93 5.94 5.81
C GLN A 17 15.05 7.05 5.19
N GLY A 18 14.28 6.73 4.16
CA GLY A 18 13.43 7.67 3.44
C GLY A 18 11.97 7.22 3.35
N ALA A 19 11.30 7.61 2.27
CA ALA A 19 9.97 7.10 1.96
C ALA A 19 10.00 5.59 1.79
N VAL A 20 8.89 4.92 2.12
CA VAL A 20 8.75 3.47 1.99
C VAL A 20 7.49 3.15 1.19
N ALA A 21 7.64 2.32 0.16
CA ALA A 21 6.52 1.74 -0.57
C ALA A 21 5.98 0.55 0.22
N ILE A 22 4.66 0.47 0.37
CA ILE A 22 3.99 -0.58 1.15
C ILE A 22 2.77 -1.08 0.39
N ASP A 23 2.51 -2.38 0.49
CA ASP A 23 1.29 -3.02 0.04
C ASP A 23 0.94 -4.18 0.98
N THR A 24 -0.27 -4.74 0.91
CA THR A 24 -0.73 -5.80 1.81
C THR A 24 -1.47 -6.89 1.05
N GLU A 25 -1.30 -8.14 1.50
CA GLU A 25 -2.11 -9.27 1.08
C GLU A 25 -2.93 -9.84 2.24
N THR A 26 -4.16 -10.23 1.93
CA THR A 26 -5.17 -10.62 2.93
C THR A 26 -5.91 -11.88 2.51
N MET A 27 -6.68 -12.48 3.42
CA MET A 27 -7.57 -13.62 3.11
C MET A 27 -8.80 -13.24 2.28
N GLY A 28 -9.04 -11.94 2.05
CA GLY A 28 -10.19 -11.45 1.28
C GLY A 28 -10.20 -9.92 1.24
N LEU A 29 -11.32 -9.33 0.79
CA LEU A 29 -11.41 -7.90 0.47
C LEU A 29 -12.17 -7.08 1.52
N GLN A 30 -12.47 -7.64 2.69
CA GLN A 30 -13.18 -6.95 3.77
C GLN A 30 -12.28 -6.78 5.00
N PRO A 31 -11.63 -5.62 5.19
CA PRO A 31 -10.67 -5.41 6.28
C PRO A 31 -11.22 -5.67 7.68
N ALA A 32 -12.52 -5.45 7.91
CA ALA A 32 -13.17 -5.73 9.20
C ALA A 32 -13.32 -7.23 9.50
N ARG A 33 -13.25 -8.11 8.49
CA ARG A 33 -13.46 -9.56 8.61
C ARG A 33 -12.21 -10.37 8.29
N ASP A 34 -11.52 -9.97 7.21
CA ASP A 34 -10.48 -10.78 6.60
C ASP A 34 -9.11 -10.42 7.22
N ARG A 35 -8.30 -11.44 7.53
CA ARG A 35 -7.03 -11.21 8.20
C ARG A 35 -5.94 -10.72 7.24
N LEU A 36 -5.03 -9.92 7.75
CA LEU A 36 -3.75 -9.60 7.12
C LEU A 36 -2.86 -10.86 7.06
N CYS A 37 -2.25 -11.11 5.92
CA CYS A 37 -1.38 -12.26 5.69
C CYS A 37 0.05 -11.86 5.37
N VAL A 38 0.23 -10.79 4.60
CA VAL A 38 1.55 -10.31 4.17
C VAL A 38 1.58 -8.79 4.19
N VAL A 39 2.71 -8.24 4.59
CA VAL A 39 3.07 -6.82 4.37
C VAL A 39 4.33 -6.81 3.54
N GLN A 40 4.29 -6.24 2.37
CA GLN A 40 5.46 -6.04 1.52
C GLN A 40 5.92 -4.59 1.56
N LEU A 41 7.24 -4.40 1.62
CA LEU A 41 7.86 -3.08 1.75
C LEU A 41 9.05 -2.94 0.80
N ALA A 42 9.22 -1.75 0.23
CA ALA A 42 10.41 -1.41 -0.53
C ALA A 42 10.96 -0.05 -0.12
N PRO A 43 12.27 0.06 0.20
CA PRO A 43 12.91 1.32 0.57
C PRO A 43 13.29 2.20 -0.64
N GLY A 44 13.09 1.74 -1.87
CA GLY A 44 13.41 2.47 -3.10
C GLY A 44 14.80 2.18 -3.67
N ASP A 45 15.51 1.20 -3.13
CA ASP A 45 16.86 0.78 -3.54
C ASP A 45 16.87 -0.40 -4.55
N GLY A 46 15.71 -0.76 -5.09
CA GLY A 46 15.55 -1.92 -5.98
C GLY A 46 15.43 -3.26 -5.26
N SER A 47 15.24 -3.25 -3.95
CA SER A 47 14.98 -4.44 -3.14
C SER A 47 13.62 -4.35 -2.44
N ALA A 48 13.11 -5.50 -1.97
CA ALA A 48 11.87 -5.58 -1.21
C ALA A 48 12.01 -6.55 -0.03
N ASP A 49 11.28 -6.25 1.04
CA ASP A 49 11.05 -7.13 2.17
C ASP A 49 9.59 -7.59 2.15
N VAL A 50 9.36 -8.90 2.30
CA VAL A 50 8.04 -9.53 2.38
C VAL A 50 7.90 -10.08 3.78
N VAL A 51 6.97 -9.54 4.56
CA VAL A 51 6.74 -9.96 5.94
C VAL A 51 5.47 -10.78 6.00
N GLN A 52 5.60 -12.09 6.18
CA GLN A 52 4.45 -12.97 6.40
C GLN A 52 3.95 -12.81 7.83
N ILE A 53 2.66 -12.49 7.99
CA ILE A 53 2.01 -12.30 9.29
C ILE A 53 1.29 -13.60 9.69
N PRO A 54 1.78 -14.34 10.69
CA PRO A 54 1.12 -15.55 11.17
C PRO A 54 -0.28 -15.26 11.74
N GLN A 55 -1.15 -16.25 11.68
CA GLN A 55 -2.46 -16.14 12.31
C GLN A 55 -2.33 -15.94 13.82
N GLY A 56 -3.02 -14.93 14.37
CA GLY A 56 -2.95 -14.57 15.79
C GLY A 56 -1.73 -13.73 16.19
N ALA A 57 -0.78 -13.46 15.27
CA ALA A 57 0.33 -12.55 15.53
C ALA A 57 -0.15 -11.10 15.43
N ALA A 58 -0.29 -10.44 16.58
CA ALA A 58 -0.69 -9.03 16.65
C ALA A 58 0.49 -8.09 16.97
N ASP A 59 1.65 -8.63 17.32
CA ASP A 59 2.80 -7.83 17.71
C ASP A 59 3.88 -7.83 16.63
N ALA A 60 4.11 -6.65 16.05
CA ALA A 60 5.13 -6.39 15.04
C ALA A 60 5.73 -5.00 15.32
N PRO A 61 6.57 -4.86 16.36
CA PRO A 61 7.03 -3.57 16.85
C PRO A 61 7.78 -2.75 15.80
N ASN A 62 8.58 -3.36 14.93
CA ASN A 62 9.30 -2.64 13.88
C ASN A 62 8.33 -2.17 12.77
N LEU A 63 7.39 -3.01 12.34
CA LEU A 63 6.34 -2.57 11.40
C LEU A 63 5.51 -1.43 11.99
N LYS A 64 5.06 -1.54 13.24
CA LYS A 64 4.31 -0.48 13.93
C LYS A 64 5.11 0.82 14.00
N ALA A 65 6.38 0.76 14.39
CA ALA A 65 7.27 1.92 14.45
C ALA A 65 7.44 2.57 13.08
N LEU A 66 7.65 1.78 12.02
CA LEU A 66 7.76 2.28 10.64
C LEU A 66 6.45 2.96 10.19
N LEU A 67 5.30 2.33 10.44
CA LEU A 67 3.99 2.83 10.02
C LEU A 67 3.64 4.16 10.70
N THR A 68 4.00 4.34 11.98
CA THR A 68 3.68 5.53 12.77
C THR A 68 4.73 6.63 12.70
N ASP A 69 5.90 6.39 12.10
CA ASP A 69 6.95 7.39 11.95
C ASP A 69 6.48 8.58 11.09
N ALA A 70 6.24 9.73 11.73
CA ALA A 70 5.75 10.94 11.08
C ALA A 70 6.75 11.54 10.07
N ASN A 71 8.04 11.20 10.17
CA ASN A 71 9.08 11.67 9.26
C ASN A 71 9.24 10.79 8.02
N ARG A 72 8.53 9.67 7.94
CA ARG A 72 8.64 8.69 6.87
C ARG A 72 7.36 8.58 6.07
N LEU A 73 7.40 9.02 4.82
CA LEU A 73 6.26 8.91 3.90
C LEU A 73 6.01 7.44 3.53
N LYS A 74 4.78 6.97 3.66
CA LYS A 74 4.33 5.65 3.21
C LYS A 74 3.63 5.79 1.88
N ILE A 75 4.13 5.11 0.85
CA ILE A 75 3.61 5.14 -0.51
C ILE A 75 2.83 3.86 -0.76
N PHE A 76 1.55 3.98 -1.10
CA PHE A 76 0.67 2.87 -1.40
C PHE A 76 0.05 3.00 -2.79
N HIS A 77 -0.45 1.88 -3.30
CA HIS A 77 -1.41 1.89 -4.39
C HIS A 77 -2.78 1.44 -3.87
N PHE A 78 -3.79 2.32 -3.90
CA PHE A 78 -5.11 2.13 -3.27
C PHE A 78 -5.06 2.08 -1.73
N ALA A 79 -4.29 2.96 -1.12
CA ALA A 79 -3.98 3.06 0.31
C ALA A 79 -5.18 2.89 1.26
N ARG A 80 -6.41 3.23 0.85
CA ARG A 80 -7.63 3.08 1.65
C ARG A 80 -7.78 1.66 2.22
N PHE A 81 -7.51 0.64 1.41
CA PHE A 81 -7.61 -0.75 1.81
C PHE A 81 -6.50 -1.13 2.79
N ASP A 82 -5.25 -0.81 2.43
CA ASP A 82 -4.08 -1.15 3.25
C ASP A 82 -4.13 -0.48 4.61
N LEU A 83 -4.52 0.79 4.66
CA LEU A 83 -4.66 1.53 5.91
C LEU A 83 -5.71 0.92 6.83
N ALA A 84 -6.84 0.46 6.28
CA ALA A 84 -7.87 -0.17 7.06
C ALA A 84 -7.40 -1.52 7.65
N ILE A 85 -6.78 -2.38 6.84
CA ILE A 85 -6.32 -3.69 7.33
C ILE A 85 -5.14 -3.56 8.31
N LEU A 86 -4.22 -2.61 8.09
CA LEU A 86 -3.12 -2.33 9.02
C LEU A 86 -3.63 -1.77 10.35
N LEU A 87 -4.62 -0.87 10.32
CA LEU A 87 -5.28 -0.35 11.52
C LEU A 87 -6.01 -1.46 12.27
N GLN A 88 -6.78 -2.29 11.58
CA GLN A 88 -7.52 -3.41 12.17
C GLN A 88 -6.57 -4.43 12.80
N THR A 89 -5.43 -4.72 12.17
CA THR A 89 -4.51 -5.76 12.63
C THR A 89 -3.59 -5.27 13.74
N PHE A 90 -2.99 -4.08 13.58
CA PHE A 90 -1.93 -3.60 14.48
C PHE A 90 -2.37 -2.50 15.42
N GLY A 91 -3.59 -1.94 15.25
CA GLY A 91 -4.09 -0.84 16.06
C GLY A 91 -3.37 0.48 15.84
N VAL A 92 -2.65 0.66 14.73
CA VAL A 92 -1.86 1.87 14.43
C VAL A 92 -2.32 2.53 13.15
N LYS A 93 -2.28 3.87 13.12
CA LYS A 93 -2.58 4.68 11.93
C LYS A 93 -1.29 4.98 11.19
N ALA A 94 -1.16 4.45 9.97
CA ALA A 94 -0.03 4.80 9.12
C ALA A 94 -0.18 6.24 8.60
N THR A 95 0.82 7.09 8.87
CA THR A 95 0.87 8.48 8.44
C THR A 95 2.32 9.00 8.49
N PRO A 96 2.76 9.94 7.59
CA PRO A 96 2.04 10.46 6.43
C PRO A 96 1.91 9.43 5.29
N VAL A 97 0.92 9.63 4.42
CA VAL A 97 0.57 8.69 3.35
C VAL A 97 0.56 9.38 1.99
N TYR A 98 0.98 8.65 0.97
CA TYR A 98 0.79 8.98 -0.45
C TYR A 98 0.05 7.83 -1.13
N CYS A 99 -0.94 8.13 -1.97
CA CYS A 99 -1.68 7.12 -2.72
C CYS A 99 -1.54 7.34 -4.23
N THR A 100 -0.81 6.47 -4.90
CA THR A 100 -0.58 6.55 -6.36
C THR A 100 -1.87 6.41 -7.16
N LYS A 101 -2.88 5.68 -6.68
CA LYS A 101 -4.19 5.57 -7.34
C LYS A 101 -4.97 6.89 -7.29
N ILE A 102 -4.94 7.62 -6.17
CA ILE A 102 -5.56 8.95 -6.07
C ILE A 102 -4.82 9.94 -6.96
N ALA A 103 -3.49 9.99 -6.90
CA ALA A 103 -2.68 10.84 -7.77
C ALA A 103 -2.99 10.56 -9.26
N SER A 104 -3.09 9.28 -9.64
CA SER A 104 -3.49 8.88 -10.98
C SER A 104 -4.89 9.36 -11.37
N ARG A 105 -5.87 9.25 -10.47
CA ARG A 105 -7.23 9.74 -10.74
C ARG A 105 -7.27 11.26 -10.92
N LEU A 106 -6.47 11.97 -10.17
CA LEU A 106 -6.39 13.44 -10.28
C LEU A 106 -5.64 13.92 -11.53
N THR A 107 -4.80 13.10 -12.14
CA THR A 107 -3.96 13.50 -13.28
C THR A 107 -4.37 12.85 -14.60
N ARG A 108 -4.85 11.60 -14.58
CA ARG A 108 -5.20 10.82 -15.77
C ARG A 108 -6.73 10.77 -15.94
N THR A 109 -7.34 11.95 -16.13
CA THR A 109 -8.81 12.11 -16.22
C THR A 109 -9.41 11.60 -17.52
N TYR A 110 -8.59 11.21 -18.47
CA TYR A 110 -8.98 10.67 -19.78
C TYR A 110 -9.24 9.15 -19.79
N THR A 111 -9.11 8.48 -18.64
CA THR A 111 -9.23 7.01 -18.53
C THR A 111 -9.76 6.59 -17.17
N ASP A 112 -10.44 5.45 -17.12
CA ASP A 112 -10.87 4.78 -15.87
C ASP A 112 -9.85 3.71 -15.39
N LYS A 113 -8.74 3.51 -16.13
CA LYS A 113 -7.72 2.48 -15.85
C LYS A 113 -6.69 3.00 -14.84
N HIS A 114 -7.05 2.93 -13.57
CA HIS A 114 -6.21 3.36 -12.44
C HIS A 114 -5.67 2.18 -11.60
N GLY A 115 -5.71 0.96 -12.11
CA GLY A 115 -5.06 -0.20 -11.49
C GLY A 115 -3.54 -0.14 -11.62
N LEU A 116 -2.80 -0.73 -10.65
CA LEU A 116 -1.34 -0.64 -10.61
C LEU A 116 -0.69 -1.08 -11.93
N LYS A 117 -1.11 -2.23 -12.47
CA LYS A 117 -0.61 -2.74 -13.76
C LYS A 117 -0.79 -1.75 -14.90
N ASP A 118 -1.98 -1.14 -15.00
CA ASP A 118 -2.28 -0.21 -16.09
C ASP A 118 -1.45 1.08 -15.97
N ILE A 119 -1.28 1.58 -14.75
CA ILE A 119 -0.50 2.78 -14.50
C ILE A 119 0.99 2.54 -14.74
N LEU A 120 1.54 1.42 -14.26
CA LEU A 120 2.94 1.08 -14.46
C LEU A 120 3.27 0.95 -15.94
N ARG A 121 2.41 0.29 -16.72
CA ARG A 121 2.58 0.16 -18.16
C ARG A 121 2.54 1.50 -18.87
N GLU A 122 1.57 2.35 -18.55
CA GLU A 122 1.35 3.61 -19.26
C GLU A 122 2.36 4.69 -18.85
N VAL A 123 2.68 4.80 -17.55
CA VAL A 123 3.50 5.89 -17.01
C VAL A 123 4.99 5.55 -17.02
N LEU A 124 5.33 4.27 -16.79
CA LEU A 124 6.72 3.81 -16.68
C LEU A 124 7.14 2.82 -17.77
N GLY A 125 6.22 2.32 -18.62
CA GLY A 125 6.52 1.29 -19.60
C GLY A 125 6.81 -0.09 -18.99
N ILE A 126 6.38 -0.32 -17.73
CA ILE A 126 6.68 -1.55 -16.98
C ILE A 126 5.46 -2.48 -17.00
N GLU A 127 5.70 -3.72 -17.40
CA GLU A 127 4.70 -4.80 -17.35
C GLU A 127 4.87 -5.63 -16.08
N VAL A 128 3.78 -5.80 -15.31
CA VAL A 128 3.73 -6.67 -14.11
C VAL A 128 2.65 -7.74 -14.26
N SER A 129 2.89 -8.91 -13.67
CA SER A 129 1.95 -10.04 -13.70
C SER A 129 0.82 -9.83 -12.67
N LYS A 130 -0.35 -10.44 -12.90
CA LYS A 130 -1.45 -10.54 -11.92
C LYS A 130 -1.69 -11.98 -11.46
N GLN A 131 -0.83 -12.92 -11.83
CA GLN A 131 -1.10 -14.36 -11.68
C GLN A 131 -1.32 -14.83 -10.25
N GLN A 132 -0.72 -14.16 -9.26
CA GLN A 132 -0.81 -14.54 -7.85
C GLN A 132 -1.83 -13.72 -7.04
N GLN A 133 -2.53 -12.77 -7.65
CA GLN A 133 -3.47 -11.87 -6.95
C GLN A 133 -4.57 -12.61 -6.16
N LEU A 134 -5.01 -13.76 -6.63
CA LEU A 134 -6.05 -14.60 -6.01
C LEU A 134 -5.47 -15.86 -5.36
N SER A 135 -4.19 -15.89 -5.03
CA SER A 135 -3.58 -17.06 -4.39
C SER A 135 -3.91 -17.13 -2.89
N ASP A 136 -3.69 -18.31 -2.30
CA ASP A 136 -3.87 -18.50 -0.85
C ASP A 136 -2.72 -17.82 -0.08
N TRP A 137 -2.94 -16.55 0.29
CA TRP A 137 -2.00 -15.77 1.12
C TRP A 137 -1.95 -16.23 2.57
N GLY A 138 -2.97 -17.00 3.00
CA GLY A 138 -3.04 -17.56 4.34
C GLY A 138 -2.24 -18.84 4.55
N ALA A 139 -1.64 -19.39 3.50
CA ALA A 139 -0.83 -20.60 3.57
C ALA A 139 0.29 -20.47 4.60
N GLU A 140 0.64 -21.56 5.26
CA GLU A 140 1.72 -21.59 6.27
C GLU A 140 3.08 -21.20 5.67
N LYS A 141 3.32 -21.57 4.41
CA LYS A 141 4.52 -21.25 3.64
C LYS A 141 4.13 -20.65 2.28
N LEU A 142 4.65 -19.46 2.01
CA LEU A 142 4.49 -18.82 0.71
C LEU A 142 5.41 -19.49 -0.33
N THR A 143 4.92 -19.59 -1.55
CA THR A 143 5.72 -20.02 -2.70
C THR A 143 6.62 -18.89 -3.21
N ASP A 144 7.69 -19.24 -3.91
CA ASP A 144 8.59 -18.25 -4.53
C ASP A 144 7.84 -17.33 -5.51
N ALA A 145 6.81 -17.85 -6.20
CA ALA A 145 5.96 -17.07 -7.09
C ALA A 145 5.10 -16.04 -6.35
N GLN A 146 4.57 -16.38 -5.18
CA GLN A 146 3.84 -15.44 -4.32
C GLN A 146 4.78 -14.36 -3.78
N ILE A 147 5.96 -14.74 -3.30
CA ILE A 147 6.97 -13.81 -2.78
C ILE A 147 7.42 -12.82 -3.86
N ALA A 148 7.68 -13.31 -5.08
CA ALA A 148 8.06 -12.47 -6.20
C ALA A 148 6.94 -11.53 -6.63
N TYR A 149 5.69 -12.00 -6.63
CA TYR A 149 4.51 -11.19 -6.92
C TYR A 149 4.35 -10.07 -5.88
N ALA A 150 4.30 -10.39 -4.59
CA ALA A 150 4.17 -9.42 -3.50
C ALA A 150 5.27 -8.34 -3.56
N ALA A 151 6.51 -8.73 -3.84
CA ALA A 151 7.60 -7.78 -4.04
C ALA A 151 7.37 -6.85 -5.24
N SER A 152 6.80 -7.36 -6.34
CA SER A 152 6.57 -6.57 -7.56
C SER A 152 5.59 -5.41 -7.36
N ASP A 153 4.64 -5.54 -6.44
CA ASP A 153 3.62 -4.53 -6.19
C ASP A 153 4.17 -3.27 -5.48
N VAL A 154 5.34 -3.37 -4.83
CA VAL A 154 5.98 -2.23 -4.13
C VAL A 154 7.22 -1.68 -4.84
N LEU A 155 7.93 -2.48 -5.64
CA LEU A 155 9.24 -2.12 -6.21
C LEU A 155 9.22 -0.86 -7.09
N HIS A 156 8.09 -0.58 -7.73
CA HIS A 156 7.99 0.51 -8.70
C HIS A 156 7.26 1.74 -8.17
N LEU A 157 6.75 1.71 -6.92
CA LEU A 157 5.91 2.80 -6.40
C LEU A 157 6.68 4.11 -6.20
N HIS A 158 7.98 4.08 -5.89
CA HIS A 158 8.81 5.29 -5.78
C HIS A 158 8.95 5.99 -7.14
N ALA A 159 9.31 5.27 -8.19
CA ALA A 159 9.41 5.82 -9.54
C ALA A 159 8.04 6.31 -10.04
N LEU A 160 6.98 5.54 -9.76
CA LEU A 160 5.62 5.94 -10.11
C LEU A 160 5.21 7.22 -9.39
N LYS A 161 5.51 7.35 -8.08
CA LYS A 161 5.25 8.58 -7.32
C LYS A 161 5.93 9.78 -7.97
N THR A 162 7.21 9.69 -8.31
CA THR A 162 7.97 10.79 -8.95
C THR A 162 7.26 11.27 -10.22
N ARG A 163 6.85 10.34 -11.08
CA ARG A 163 6.14 10.71 -12.33
C ARG A 163 4.76 11.30 -12.08
N LEU A 164 4.02 10.77 -11.09
CA LEU A 164 2.70 11.31 -10.74
C LEU A 164 2.80 12.69 -10.08
N ASP A 165 3.85 12.98 -9.32
CA ASP A 165 4.09 14.32 -8.75
C ASP A 165 4.32 15.35 -9.88
N GLU A 166 5.12 15.02 -10.90
CA GLU A 166 5.30 15.88 -12.08
C GLU A 166 3.96 16.15 -12.80
N MET A 167 3.11 15.12 -12.90
CA MET A 167 1.79 15.26 -13.51
C MET A 167 0.85 16.10 -12.63
N LEU A 168 0.86 15.92 -11.29
CA LEU A 168 0.08 16.73 -10.36
C LEU A 168 0.46 18.21 -10.43
N ALA A 169 1.77 18.50 -10.48
CA ALA A 169 2.29 19.86 -10.61
C ALA A 169 1.84 20.49 -11.94
N ARG A 170 1.96 19.77 -13.05
CA ARG A 170 1.50 20.23 -14.37
C ARG A 170 0.00 20.59 -14.39
N GLU A 171 -0.84 19.78 -13.70
CA GLU A 171 -2.27 19.98 -13.62
C GLU A 171 -2.70 20.98 -12.50
N GLY A 172 -1.77 21.47 -11.68
CA GLY A 172 -2.03 22.34 -10.53
C GLY A 172 -2.89 21.68 -9.44
N ARG A 173 -2.77 20.35 -9.27
CA ARG A 173 -3.64 19.54 -8.38
C ARG A 173 -2.93 19.00 -7.14
N GLU A 174 -1.71 19.45 -6.85
CA GLU A 174 -0.90 18.99 -5.70
C GLU A 174 -1.65 19.18 -4.37
N ARG A 175 -2.22 20.37 -4.14
CA ARG A 175 -2.96 20.68 -2.91
C ARG A 175 -4.20 19.79 -2.71
N LEU A 176 -4.89 19.44 -3.81
CA LEU A 176 -6.03 18.51 -3.76
C LEU A 176 -5.57 17.09 -3.42
N ALA A 177 -4.48 16.64 -4.04
CA ALA A 177 -3.89 15.33 -3.75
C ALA A 177 -3.46 15.24 -2.27
N GLU A 178 -2.76 16.23 -1.76
CA GLU A 178 -2.36 16.29 -0.36
C GLU A 178 -3.54 16.26 0.61
N ALA A 179 -4.63 16.99 0.31
CA ALA A 179 -5.83 16.97 1.14
C ALA A 179 -6.46 15.56 1.15
N CYS A 180 -6.53 14.89 -0.01
CA CYS A 180 -6.99 13.51 -0.10
C CYS A 180 -6.09 12.54 0.69
N PHE A 181 -4.77 12.69 0.59
CA PHE A 181 -3.83 11.84 1.31
C PHE A 181 -3.96 12.00 2.83
N ARG A 182 -4.11 13.23 3.33
CA ARG A 182 -4.35 13.49 4.75
C ARG A 182 -5.67 12.91 5.26
N PHE A 183 -6.69 12.81 4.42
CA PHE A 183 -7.99 12.24 4.78
C PHE A 183 -7.99 10.70 4.80
N LEU A 184 -7.07 10.03 4.10
CA LEU A 184 -7.07 8.57 3.98
C LEU A 184 -7.08 7.79 5.31
N PRO A 185 -6.32 8.18 6.36
CA PRO A 185 -6.42 7.50 7.65
C PRO A 185 -7.82 7.59 8.27
N ALA A 186 -8.48 8.76 8.18
CA ALA A 186 -9.86 8.92 8.64
C ALA A 186 -10.84 8.12 7.77
N ARG A 187 -10.61 8.05 6.45
CA ARG A 187 -11.42 7.22 5.55
C ARG A 187 -11.33 5.72 5.91
N ALA A 188 -10.14 5.25 6.27
CA ALA A 188 -9.94 3.86 6.72
C ALA A 188 -10.69 3.57 8.03
N GLU A 189 -10.71 4.52 8.97
CA GLU A 189 -11.51 4.42 10.21
C GLU A 189 -13.00 4.36 9.90
N LEU A 190 -13.49 5.20 8.98
CA LEU A 190 -14.89 5.17 8.54
C LEU A 190 -15.26 3.81 7.93
N ASP A 191 -14.36 3.23 7.14
CA ASP A 191 -14.60 1.91 6.54
C ASP A 191 -14.76 0.82 7.60
N LEU A 192 -13.91 0.83 8.61
CA LEU A 192 -13.96 -0.13 9.73
C LEU A 192 -15.18 0.11 10.64
N ALA A 193 -15.62 1.36 10.75
CA ALA A 193 -16.78 1.74 11.57
C ALA A 193 -18.14 1.53 10.88
N GLY A 194 -18.15 1.01 9.63
CA GLY A 194 -19.38 0.63 8.94
C GLY A 194 -19.78 1.50 7.75
N TRP A 195 -19.05 2.59 7.45
CA TRP A 195 -19.33 3.49 6.32
C TRP A 195 -18.55 3.13 5.04
N ALA A 196 -18.12 1.88 4.87
CA ALA A 196 -17.31 1.48 3.71
C ALA A 196 -18.03 1.68 2.36
N GLY A 197 -19.35 1.48 2.33
CA GLY A 197 -20.18 1.61 1.13
C GLY A 197 -20.78 2.99 0.90
N GLU A 198 -20.58 3.93 1.84
CA GLU A 198 -21.25 5.23 1.80
C GLU A 198 -20.27 6.36 1.49
N ASP A 199 -20.73 7.33 0.71
CA ASP A 199 -20.10 8.64 0.61
C ASP A 199 -20.75 9.56 1.64
N ILE A 200 -20.06 9.76 2.78
CA ILE A 200 -20.55 10.62 3.88
C ILE A 200 -20.72 12.10 3.49
N PHE A 201 -20.23 12.50 2.33
CA PHE A 201 -20.39 13.83 1.79
C PHE A 201 -21.51 13.92 0.75
N ALA A 202 -22.12 12.78 0.37
CA ALA A 202 -23.22 12.78 -0.57
C ALA A 202 -24.48 13.39 0.05
N HIS A 203 -25.25 14.08 -0.75
CA HIS A 203 -26.62 14.47 -0.39
C HIS A 203 -27.50 13.23 -0.47
N SER A 204 -28.11 12.85 0.64
CA SER A 204 -29.09 11.75 0.72
C SER A 204 -30.45 12.15 0.15
#